data_12a4d799b4a4e7bf9a5771f8f79ea789
#
_entry.id   12a4d799b4a4e7bf9a5771f8f79ea789
#
_cell.length_a   1.000
_cell.length_b   1.000
_cell.length_c   1.000
_cell.angle_alpha   90.00
_cell.angle_beta   90.00
_cell.angle_gamma   90.00
#
_symmetry.space_group_name_H-M   'P 1'
#
loop_
_entity.id
_entity.type
_entity.pdbx_description
1 polymer ?
#
loop_
_entity_poly.entity_id
_entity_poly.type
_entity_poly.pdbx_seq_one_letter_code
_entity_poly.pdbx_strand_id
1 'polypeptide(L)'
;MIISGPSGSGKTSICNELTKSPRVNQSISYTTRKPRDGEKDGVDYCFVEKSEFEKLVQEGKFIEHAEYCGHLYGTPVGPVREVAEDNKIFILAIDVKGALQVMKKRPDAVFIFIKAPDDETLKQRLKGRLTEEDEIINKRFKAAKKEMEASKHYDYCVINDRLDDAVKERSEERRVGKECRSRW
;
A
#
# COMPACT_ATOMS: atom_id res chain seq x y z
N MET A 1 3.02 -3.65 10.15
CA MET A 1 1.92 -4.17 9.33
C MET A 1 2.02 -3.60 7.92
N ILE A 2 1.85 -4.43 6.91
CA ILE A 2 1.99 -4.05 5.50
C ILE A 2 0.60 -4.10 4.87
N ILE A 3 0.16 -2.96 4.32
CA ILE A 3 -1.07 -2.86 3.53
C ILE A 3 -0.69 -2.70 2.08
N SER A 4 -1.09 -3.66 1.26
CA SER A 4 -0.77 -3.66 -0.15
C SER A 4 -1.97 -4.05 -1.02
N GLY A 5 -1.80 -4.00 -2.31
CA GLY A 5 -2.83 -4.30 -3.29
C GLY A 5 -2.71 -3.43 -4.53
N PRO A 6 -3.47 -3.69 -5.58
CA PRO A 6 -3.36 -2.98 -6.85
C PRO A 6 -3.74 -1.50 -6.75
N SER A 7 -3.32 -0.74 -7.75
CA SER A 7 -3.80 0.65 -7.91
C SER A 7 -5.33 0.64 -8.01
N GLY A 8 -6.00 1.60 -7.37
CA GLY A 8 -7.47 1.66 -7.34
C GLY A 8 -8.15 0.79 -6.28
N SER A 9 -7.42 -0.07 -5.54
CA SER A 9 -8.02 -0.91 -4.48
C SER A 9 -8.50 -0.13 -3.25
N GLY A 10 -8.11 1.14 -3.08
CA GLY A 10 -8.53 1.98 -1.95
C GLY A 10 -7.60 1.93 -0.73
N LYS A 11 -6.35 1.52 -0.89
CA LYS A 11 -5.35 1.49 0.19
C LYS A 11 -5.28 2.80 0.99
N THR A 12 -5.12 3.93 0.30
CA THR A 12 -5.02 5.26 0.93
C THR A 12 -6.22 5.56 1.83
N SER A 13 -7.44 5.28 1.35
CA SER A 13 -8.66 5.53 2.14
C SER A 13 -8.70 4.68 3.41
N ILE A 14 -8.34 3.40 3.31
CA ILE A 14 -8.25 2.50 4.47
C ILE A 14 -7.18 2.96 5.44
N CYS A 15 -6.00 3.34 4.95
CA CYS A 15 -4.91 3.82 5.81
C CYS A 15 -5.28 5.11 6.54
N ASN A 16 -5.91 6.07 5.83
CA ASN A 16 -6.37 7.32 6.43
C ASN A 16 -7.41 7.06 7.54
N GLU A 17 -8.30 6.08 7.36
CA GLU A 17 -9.26 5.73 8.40
C GLU A 17 -8.58 5.08 9.61
N LEU A 18 -7.63 4.19 9.38
CA LEU A 18 -6.89 3.52 10.46
C LEU A 18 -6.01 4.48 11.26
N THR A 19 -5.42 5.50 10.61
CA THR A 19 -4.55 6.49 11.27
C THR A 19 -5.33 7.50 12.12
N LYS A 20 -6.66 7.53 12.08
CA LYS A 20 -7.48 8.25 13.07
C LYS A 20 -7.29 7.70 14.49
N SER A 21 -6.87 6.45 14.63
CA SER A 21 -6.51 5.88 15.93
C SER A 21 -5.12 6.37 16.36
N PRO A 22 -4.96 6.91 17.57
CA PRO A 22 -3.66 7.38 18.08
C PRO A 22 -2.63 6.25 18.26
N ARG A 23 -3.08 4.99 18.16
CA ARG A 23 -2.21 3.80 18.24
C ARG A 23 -1.65 3.38 16.87
N VAL A 24 -2.03 4.06 15.80
CA VAL A 24 -1.68 3.68 14.44
C VAL A 24 -0.89 4.82 13.78
N ASN A 25 0.34 4.53 13.40
CA ASN A 25 1.19 5.43 12.65
C ASN A 25 1.39 4.86 11.24
N GLN A 26 1.54 5.73 10.25
CA GLN A 26 1.83 5.36 8.87
C GLN A 26 3.18 5.93 8.43
N SER A 27 3.95 5.14 7.70
CA SER A 27 5.14 5.64 7.01
C SER A 27 4.74 6.53 5.84
N ILE A 28 5.38 7.66 5.71
CA ILE A 28 5.30 8.51 4.53
C ILE A 28 6.36 8.04 3.55
N SER A 29 5.93 7.53 2.40
CA SER A 29 6.83 7.04 1.34
C SER A 29 7.36 8.18 0.49
N TYR A 30 8.55 8.00 -0.06
CA TYR A 30 9.15 8.88 -1.06
C TYR A 30 8.67 8.52 -2.46
N THR A 31 8.55 9.52 -3.34
CA THR A 31 8.24 9.28 -4.76
C THR A 31 8.84 10.35 -5.67
N THR A 32 9.20 9.94 -6.88
CA THR A 32 9.64 10.86 -7.95
C THR A 32 8.48 11.36 -8.81
N ARG A 33 7.25 10.97 -8.50
CA ARG A 33 6.04 11.47 -9.13
C ARG A 33 5.74 12.89 -8.64
N LYS A 34 5.29 13.75 -9.52
CA LYS A 34 4.77 15.07 -9.12
C LYS A 34 3.51 14.92 -8.24
N PRO A 35 3.29 15.83 -7.27
CA PRO A 35 2.06 15.86 -6.49
C PRO A 35 0.83 15.94 -7.39
N ARG A 36 -0.25 15.31 -6.99
CA ARG A 36 -1.59 15.50 -7.57
C ARG A 36 -2.30 16.63 -6.86
N ASP A 37 -3.40 17.09 -7.45
CA ASP A 37 -4.24 18.09 -6.81
C ASP A 37 -4.70 17.62 -5.43
N GLY A 38 -4.44 18.46 -4.43
CA GLY A 38 -4.76 18.17 -3.03
C GLY A 38 -3.73 17.36 -2.24
N GLU A 39 -2.73 16.75 -2.89
CA GLU A 39 -1.63 16.07 -2.18
C GLU A 39 -0.63 17.09 -1.60
N LYS A 40 -0.14 16.79 -0.40
CA LYS A 40 0.80 17.65 0.35
C LYS A 40 2.11 16.92 0.59
N ASP A 41 3.21 17.64 0.32
CA ASP A 41 4.55 17.13 0.63
C ASP A 41 4.73 16.90 2.13
N GLY A 42 5.40 15.81 2.48
CA GLY A 42 5.62 15.39 3.86
C GLY A 42 4.37 14.85 4.57
N VAL A 43 3.22 14.77 3.90
CA VAL A 43 1.96 14.23 4.43
C VAL A 43 1.51 13.01 3.64
N ASP A 44 1.27 13.18 2.34
CA ASP A 44 0.85 12.08 1.46
C ASP A 44 2.06 11.30 0.96
N TYR A 45 3.09 12.02 0.53
CA TYR A 45 4.41 11.52 0.11
C TYR A 45 5.47 12.56 0.41
N CYS A 46 6.73 12.12 0.48
CA CYS A 46 7.89 13.00 0.31
C CYS A 46 8.19 13.01 -1.20
N PHE A 47 7.90 14.14 -1.86
CA PHE A 47 8.12 14.30 -3.31
C PHE A 47 9.54 14.77 -3.56
N VAL A 48 10.34 13.95 -4.26
CA VAL A 48 11.76 14.22 -4.49
C VAL A 48 12.12 14.06 -5.97
N GLU A 49 13.19 14.73 -6.37
CA GLU A 49 13.77 14.52 -7.69
C GLU A 49 14.43 13.14 -7.82
N LYS A 50 14.50 12.64 -9.05
CA LYS A 50 15.04 11.30 -9.32
C LYS A 50 16.47 11.12 -8.80
N SER A 51 17.33 12.12 -8.94
CA SER A 51 18.70 12.09 -8.45
C SER A 51 18.79 11.96 -6.93
N GLU A 52 17.92 12.64 -6.21
CA GLU A 52 17.84 12.53 -4.75
C GLU A 52 17.33 11.14 -4.34
N PHE A 53 16.30 10.62 -5.02
CA PHE A 53 15.79 9.27 -4.74
C PHE A 53 16.88 8.22 -4.95
N GLU A 54 17.64 8.29 -6.06
CA GLU A 54 18.73 7.37 -6.36
C GLU A 54 19.85 7.43 -5.31
N LYS A 55 20.17 8.62 -4.81
CA LYS A 55 21.11 8.80 -3.69
C LYS A 55 20.62 8.09 -2.43
N LEU A 56 19.34 8.27 -2.05
CA LEU A 56 18.73 7.58 -0.90
C LEU A 56 18.75 6.06 -1.04
N VAL A 57 18.58 5.53 -2.28
CA VAL A 57 18.73 4.09 -2.57
C VAL A 57 20.17 3.63 -2.30
N GLN A 58 21.17 4.36 -2.79
CA GLN A 58 22.59 4.03 -2.60
C GLN A 58 23.00 4.07 -1.13
N GLU A 59 22.43 4.99 -0.37
CA GLU A 59 22.65 5.11 1.08
C GLU A 59 21.89 4.06 1.91
N GLY A 60 21.10 3.19 1.29
CA GLY A 60 20.32 2.16 1.99
C GLY A 60 19.22 2.73 2.89
N LYS A 61 18.68 3.90 2.57
CA LYS A 61 17.67 4.60 3.38
C LYS A 61 16.26 3.99 3.25
N PHE A 62 16.04 3.08 2.30
CA PHE A 62 14.73 2.45 2.08
C PHE A 62 14.70 0.98 2.53
N ILE A 63 13.61 0.60 3.20
CA ILE A 63 13.31 -0.80 3.52
C ILE A 63 12.92 -1.58 2.25
N GLU A 64 12.22 -0.90 1.34
CA GLU A 64 11.87 -1.34 -0.01
C GLU A 64 11.85 -0.15 -0.96
N HIS A 65 12.04 -0.38 -2.23
CA HIS A 65 11.78 0.58 -3.30
C HIS A 65 11.41 -0.15 -4.58
N ALA A 66 10.56 0.49 -5.39
CA ALA A 66 10.09 -0.09 -6.65
C ALA A 66 9.76 1.00 -7.67
N GLU A 67 9.84 0.64 -8.94
CA GLU A 67 9.29 1.46 -10.02
C GLU A 67 7.86 1.01 -10.32
N TYR A 68 6.96 1.98 -10.36
CA TYR A 68 5.56 1.79 -10.74
C TYR A 68 5.10 2.89 -11.68
N CYS A 69 4.61 2.51 -12.87
CA CYS A 69 4.13 3.45 -13.91
C CYS A 69 5.12 4.57 -14.24
N GLY A 70 6.42 4.26 -14.35
CA GLY A 70 7.48 5.21 -14.71
C GLY A 70 7.96 6.13 -13.59
N HIS A 71 7.49 5.92 -12.36
CA HIS A 71 7.92 6.66 -11.17
C HIS A 71 8.49 5.73 -10.12
N LEU A 72 9.45 6.23 -9.35
CA LEU A 72 10.05 5.51 -8.24
C LEU A 72 9.26 5.78 -6.96
N TYR A 73 9.14 4.74 -6.14
CA TYR A 73 8.51 4.79 -4.82
C TYR A 73 9.41 4.06 -3.82
N GLY A 74 9.53 4.56 -2.61
CA GLY A 74 10.36 3.93 -1.59
C GLY A 74 9.91 4.26 -0.17
N THR A 75 9.98 3.28 0.71
CA THR A 75 9.58 3.43 2.11
C THR A 75 10.81 3.57 2.99
N PRO A 76 10.94 4.67 3.78
CA PRO A 76 12.13 4.91 4.59
C PRO A 76 12.26 3.92 5.76
N VAL A 77 13.51 3.59 6.11
CA VAL A 77 13.84 2.66 7.22
C VAL A 77 13.66 3.32 8.58
N GLY A 78 13.95 4.63 8.71
CA GLY A 78 14.02 5.34 10.00
C GLY A 78 12.76 5.19 10.85
N PRO A 79 11.59 5.62 10.37
CA PRO A 79 10.35 5.57 11.15
C PRO A 79 9.94 4.15 11.58
N VAL A 80 10.34 3.12 10.82
CA VAL A 80 10.02 1.72 11.16
C VAL A 80 10.78 1.25 12.40
N ARG A 81 11.99 1.78 12.63
CA ARG A 81 12.81 1.44 13.80
C ARG A 81 12.33 2.13 15.08
N GLU A 82 11.92 3.40 14.96
CA GLU A 82 11.53 4.22 16.12
C GLU A 82 10.23 3.75 16.77
N VAL A 83 9.31 3.15 16.02
CA VAL A 83 7.98 2.75 16.52
C VAL A 83 7.96 1.36 17.19
N ALA A 84 9.03 0.57 17.03
CA ALA A 84 9.11 -0.75 17.66
C ALA A 84 9.07 -0.69 19.20
N GLU A 85 9.34 0.48 19.80
CA GLU A 85 9.45 0.66 21.24
C GLU A 85 8.12 1.02 21.94
N ASP A 86 7.08 1.48 21.20
CA ASP A 86 5.90 2.14 21.80
C ASP A 86 4.59 1.32 21.81
N ASN A 87 4.59 0.03 21.54
CA ASN A 87 3.35 -0.77 21.40
C ASN A 87 2.33 -0.21 20.37
N LYS A 88 2.80 0.60 19.43
CA LYS A 88 1.98 1.18 18.34
C LYS A 88 2.01 0.27 17.11
N ILE A 89 0.97 0.38 16.31
CA ILE A 89 0.91 -0.29 15.01
C ILE A 89 1.51 0.66 13.97
N PHE A 90 2.52 0.19 13.26
CA PHE A 90 3.10 0.94 12.15
C PHE A 90 2.66 0.34 10.81
N ILE A 91 2.05 1.19 9.97
CA ILE A 91 1.54 0.79 8.65
C ILE A 91 2.51 1.23 7.56
N LEU A 92 2.85 0.30 6.66
CA LEU A 92 3.43 0.59 5.36
C LEU A 92 2.37 0.38 4.28
N ALA A 93 2.00 1.47 3.60
CA ALA A 93 1.05 1.44 2.48
C ALA A 93 1.84 1.42 1.17
N ILE A 94 2.13 0.23 0.67
CA ILE A 94 3.06 0.01 -0.46
C ILE A 94 2.41 -0.76 -1.60
N ASP A 95 3.03 -0.75 -2.77
CA ASP A 95 2.60 -1.58 -3.90
C ASP A 95 2.96 -3.07 -3.70
N VAL A 96 2.50 -3.91 -4.61
CA VAL A 96 2.72 -5.36 -4.51
C VAL A 96 4.20 -5.71 -4.66
N LYS A 97 4.95 -5.00 -5.52
CA LYS A 97 6.38 -5.25 -5.71
C LYS A 97 7.18 -4.93 -4.45
N GLY A 98 6.87 -3.80 -3.82
CA GLY A 98 7.47 -3.41 -2.53
C GLY A 98 7.12 -4.40 -1.42
N ALA A 99 5.86 -4.82 -1.32
CA ALA A 99 5.42 -5.79 -0.33
C ALA A 99 6.17 -7.12 -0.44
N LEU A 100 6.38 -7.63 -1.65
CA LEU A 100 7.15 -8.85 -1.88
C LEU A 100 8.63 -8.72 -1.48
N GLN A 101 9.22 -7.52 -1.59
CA GLN A 101 10.57 -7.25 -1.07
C GLN A 101 10.59 -7.27 0.46
N VAL A 102 9.59 -6.65 1.10
CA VAL A 102 9.48 -6.63 2.57
C VAL A 102 9.22 -8.03 3.12
N MET A 103 8.41 -8.86 2.46
CA MET A 103 8.16 -10.26 2.86
C MET A 103 9.45 -11.06 3.00
N LYS A 104 10.41 -10.85 2.10
CA LYS A 104 11.72 -11.54 2.16
C LYS A 104 12.60 -11.05 3.32
N LYS A 105 12.49 -9.77 3.69
CA LYS A 105 13.33 -9.14 4.72
C LYS A 105 12.71 -9.25 6.13
N ARG A 106 11.38 -9.25 6.21
CA ARG A 106 10.60 -9.21 7.45
C ARG A 106 9.41 -10.18 7.38
N PRO A 107 9.68 -11.50 7.41
CA PRO A 107 8.62 -12.52 7.37
C PRO A 107 7.73 -12.52 8.64
N ASP A 108 8.16 -11.83 9.70
CA ASP A 108 7.43 -11.60 10.95
C ASP A 108 6.36 -10.50 10.86
N ALA A 109 6.36 -9.70 9.79
CA ALA A 109 5.35 -8.67 9.58
C ALA A 109 4.02 -9.27 9.13
N VAL A 110 2.91 -8.61 9.47
CA VAL A 110 1.57 -8.98 8.99
C VAL A 110 1.33 -8.31 7.64
N PHE A 111 0.96 -9.09 6.65
CA PHE A 111 0.71 -8.65 5.28
C PHE A 111 -0.77 -8.74 4.93
N ILE A 112 -1.35 -7.63 4.50
CA ILE A 112 -2.76 -7.50 4.17
C ILE A 112 -2.90 -7.02 2.75
N PHE A 113 -3.62 -7.80 1.95
CA PHE A 113 -3.93 -7.47 0.57
C PHE A 113 -5.30 -6.82 0.49
N ILE A 114 -5.36 -5.62 -0.09
CA ILE A 114 -6.62 -4.92 -0.35
C ILE A 114 -6.99 -5.10 -1.80
N LYS A 115 -8.21 -5.57 -2.07
CA LYS A 115 -8.75 -5.69 -3.42
C LYS A 115 -10.09 -4.95 -3.56
N ALA A 116 -10.41 -4.51 -4.76
CA ALA A 116 -11.75 -4.06 -5.09
C ALA A 116 -12.72 -5.25 -5.11
N PRO A 117 -14.04 -5.03 -4.92
CA PRO A 117 -15.03 -6.12 -4.92
C PRO A 117 -15.09 -6.86 -6.26
N ASP A 118 -14.94 -6.12 -7.35
CA ASP A 118 -15.00 -6.63 -8.73
C ASP A 118 -14.16 -5.80 -9.71
N ASP A 119 -14.02 -6.32 -10.92
CA ASP A 119 -13.24 -5.70 -12.00
C ASP A 119 -13.84 -4.37 -12.47
N GLU A 120 -15.16 -4.22 -12.45
CA GLU A 120 -15.84 -3.01 -12.91
C GLU A 120 -15.60 -1.86 -11.93
N THR A 121 -15.77 -2.12 -10.64
CA THR A 121 -15.45 -1.16 -9.57
C THR A 121 -13.98 -0.75 -9.63
N LEU A 122 -13.07 -1.70 -9.89
CA LEU A 122 -11.65 -1.39 -10.04
C LEU A 122 -11.39 -0.46 -11.22
N LYS A 123 -12.00 -0.71 -12.38
CA LYS A 123 -11.90 0.15 -13.57
C LYS A 123 -12.46 1.55 -13.30
N GLN A 124 -13.63 1.64 -12.67
CA GLN A 124 -14.26 2.92 -12.32
C GLN A 124 -13.35 3.74 -11.38
N ARG A 125 -12.77 3.09 -10.36
CA ARG A 125 -11.84 3.74 -9.42
C ARG A 125 -10.52 4.16 -10.09
N LEU A 126 -10.08 3.45 -11.12
CA LEU A 126 -8.92 3.85 -11.91
C LEU A 126 -9.24 5.06 -12.81
N LYS A 127 -10.44 5.09 -13.43
CA LYS A 127 -10.92 6.24 -14.24
C LYS A 127 -11.10 7.50 -13.41
N GLY A 128 -11.70 7.39 -12.22
CA GLY A 128 -12.03 8.54 -11.36
C GLY A 128 -10.82 9.29 -10.76
N ARG A 129 -9.61 8.77 -10.93
CA ARG A 129 -8.39 9.39 -10.39
C ARG A 129 -7.65 10.30 -11.35
N LEU A 130 -7.94 10.24 -12.65
CA LEU A 130 -7.17 10.95 -13.69
C LEU A 130 -8.03 11.17 -14.94
N THR A 131 -7.86 12.32 -15.57
CA THR A 131 -8.23 12.60 -16.96
C THR A 131 -7.29 11.87 -17.94
N GLU A 132 -6.96 10.59 -17.66
CA GLU A 132 -6.04 9.81 -18.48
C GLU A 132 -6.76 9.18 -19.66
N GLU A 133 -6.05 9.06 -20.78
CA GLU A 133 -6.51 8.38 -21.98
C GLU A 133 -6.85 6.89 -21.67
N ASP A 134 -7.84 6.33 -22.33
CA ASP A 134 -8.32 4.96 -22.12
C ASP A 134 -7.22 3.90 -22.25
N GLU A 135 -6.18 4.16 -23.05
CA GLU A 135 -5.03 3.25 -23.18
C GLU A 135 -4.23 3.13 -21.87
N ILE A 136 -4.03 4.23 -21.16
CA ILE A 136 -3.30 4.24 -19.88
C ILE A 136 -4.10 3.50 -18.82
N ILE A 137 -5.41 3.71 -18.79
CA ILE A 137 -6.33 3.01 -17.88
C ILE A 137 -6.28 1.50 -18.14
N ASN A 138 -6.30 1.07 -19.41
CA ASN A 138 -6.22 -0.34 -19.76
C ASN A 138 -4.86 -0.98 -19.39
N LYS A 139 -3.74 -0.25 -19.54
CA LYS A 139 -2.41 -0.71 -19.08
C LYS A 139 -2.40 -0.90 -17.55
N ARG A 140 -2.95 0.07 -16.81
CA ARG A 140 -3.03 0.00 -15.34
C ARG A 140 -3.95 -1.13 -14.86
N PHE A 141 -5.07 -1.34 -15.55
CA PHE A 141 -5.98 -2.44 -15.24
C PHE A 141 -5.33 -3.81 -15.48
N LYS A 142 -4.61 -3.98 -16.60
CA LYS A 142 -3.84 -5.22 -16.84
C LYS A 142 -2.75 -5.45 -15.79
N ALA A 143 -2.07 -4.39 -15.37
CA ALA A 143 -1.09 -4.48 -14.30
C ALA A 143 -1.75 -4.88 -12.97
N ALA A 144 -2.87 -4.26 -12.62
CA ALA A 144 -3.64 -4.57 -11.42
C ALA A 144 -4.10 -6.04 -11.38
N LYS A 145 -4.54 -6.61 -12.52
CA LYS A 145 -4.88 -8.04 -12.61
C LYS A 145 -3.71 -8.97 -12.32
N LYS A 146 -2.53 -8.66 -12.83
CA LYS A 146 -1.31 -9.42 -12.49
C LYS A 146 -0.95 -9.30 -11.01
N GLU A 147 -1.14 -8.11 -10.44
CA GLU A 147 -0.89 -7.87 -9.02
C GLU A 147 -1.85 -8.69 -8.12
N MET A 148 -3.08 -8.97 -8.58
CA MET A 148 -4.05 -9.79 -7.85
C MET A 148 -3.56 -11.23 -7.61
N GLU A 149 -2.74 -11.79 -8.47
CA GLU A 149 -2.17 -13.13 -8.31
C GLU A 149 -1.26 -13.24 -7.08
N ALA A 150 -0.68 -12.12 -6.65
CA ALA A 150 0.18 -12.07 -5.48
C ALA A 150 -0.60 -12.18 -4.15
N SER A 151 -1.93 -12.00 -4.16
CA SER A 151 -2.78 -12.04 -2.95
C SER A 151 -2.61 -13.34 -2.14
N LYS A 152 -2.29 -14.45 -2.81
CA LYS A 152 -2.03 -15.77 -2.18
C LYS A 152 -0.83 -15.81 -1.23
N HIS A 153 0.05 -14.81 -1.28
CA HIS A 153 1.24 -14.71 -0.43
C HIS A 153 1.00 -13.86 0.83
N TYR A 154 -0.18 -13.27 0.97
CA TYR A 154 -0.53 -12.40 2.07
C TYR A 154 -1.26 -13.18 3.18
N ASP A 155 -1.12 -12.71 4.41
CA ASP A 155 -1.78 -13.33 5.57
C ASP A 155 -3.29 -13.09 5.54
N TYR A 156 -3.72 -11.92 5.03
CA TYR A 156 -5.13 -11.53 4.94
C TYR A 156 -5.44 -10.90 3.60
N CYS A 157 -6.66 -11.13 3.11
CA CYS A 157 -7.19 -10.50 1.90
C CYS A 157 -8.52 -9.81 2.24
N VAL A 158 -8.56 -8.49 2.14
CA VAL A 158 -9.72 -7.65 2.47
C VAL A 158 -10.35 -7.12 1.19
N ILE A 159 -11.65 -7.31 1.05
CA ILE A 159 -12.45 -6.74 -0.04
C ILE A 159 -12.91 -5.35 0.38
N ASN A 160 -12.42 -4.32 -0.32
CA ASN A 160 -12.83 -2.95 -0.08
C ASN A 160 -14.04 -2.59 -0.95
N ASP A 161 -15.21 -3.05 -0.52
CA ASP A 161 -16.49 -2.65 -1.09
C ASP A 161 -16.98 -1.35 -0.43
N ARG A 162 -17.20 -1.37 0.86
CA ARG A 162 -17.54 -0.22 1.70
C ARG A 162 -16.40 0.02 2.69
N LEU A 163 -15.94 1.27 2.78
CA LEU A 163 -14.80 1.63 3.61
C LEU A 163 -14.98 1.22 5.08
N ASP A 164 -16.17 1.48 5.64
CA ASP A 164 -16.49 1.18 7.04
C ASP A 164 -16.43 -0.31 7.35
N ASP A 165 -16.88 -1.15 6.42
CA ASP A 165 -16.88 -2.60 6.59
C ASP A 165 -15.45 -3.16 6.45
N ALA A 166 -14.69 -2.68 5.49
CA ALA A 166 -13.28 -3.06 5.32
C ALA A 166 -12.39 -2.70 6.50
N VAL A 167 -12.73 -1.64 7.24
CA VAL A 167 -12.03 -1.23 8.46
C VAL A 167 -12.46 -2.07 9.67
N LYS A 168 -13.74 -2.43 9.78
CA LYS A 168 -14.30 -3.26 10.87
C LYS A 168 -13.85 -4.71 10.80
N GLU A 169 -13.89 -5.33 9.64
CA GLU A 169 -13.44 -6.71 9.40
C GLU A 169 -12.03 -6.94 9.97
N ARG A 170 -11.21 -5.91 9.94
CA ARG A 170 -9.85 -5.89 10.50
C ARG A 170 -9.79 -5.81 12.01
N SER A 171 -10.75 -5.18 12.67
CA SER A 171 -10.78 -5.07 14.14
C SER A 171 -11.24 -6.37 14.79
N GLU A 172 -12.01 -7.18 14.09
CA GLU A 172 -12.53 -8.46 14.56
C GLU A 172 -11.58 -9.63 14.30
N GLU A 173 -10.83 -9.63 13.19
CA GLU A 173 -9.85 -10.68 12.86
C GLU A 173 -8.67 -10.77 13.84
N ARG A 174 -8.40 -9.75 14.63
CA ARG A 174 -7.48 -9.84 15.78
C ARG A 174 -7.91 -10.85 16.84
N ARG A 175 -9.19 -11.29 16.85
CA ARG A 175 -9.73 -12.27 17.82
C ARG A 175 -9.76 -13.69 17.28
N VAL A 176 -9.67 -13.88 15.96
CA VAL A 176 -9.77 -15.22 15.34
C VAL A 176 -8.47 -15.53 14.61
N GLY A 177 -7.52 -16.09 15.35
CA GLY A 177 -6.29 -16.63 14.78
C GLY A 177 -6.59 -17.88 13.95
N LYS A 178 -6.01 -17.94 12.73
CA LYS A 178 -5.74 -19.18 11.97
C LYS A 178 -6.81 -19.80 11.06
N GLU A 179 -7.99 -19.26 10.88
CA GLU A 179 -8.99 -19.96 10.02
C GLU A 179 -9.03 -19.57 8.53
N CYS A 180 -8.25 -18.59 8.08
CA CYS A 180 -8.31 -18.14 6.68
C CYS A 180 -7.45 -18.94 5.68
N ARG A 181 -6.80 -20.04 6.11
CA ARG A 181 -6.03 -20.93 5.21
C ARG A 181 -6.86 -22.02 4.54
N SER A 182 -8.17 -22.13 4.81
CA SER A 182 -8.97 -23.28 4.39
C SER A 182 -10.15 -22.98 3.46
N ARG A 183 -10.21 -21.81 2.84
CA ARG A 183 -11.27 -21.50 1.86
C ARG A 183 -10.72 -20.96 0.54
N TRP A 184 -9.93 -21.81 -0.13
CA TRP A 184 -9.76 -21.79 -1.61
C TRP A 184 -9.49 -23.19 -2.10
#